data_18d7dcef4cb9441c0bd50a724e17463c
#
_entry.id   18d7dcef4cb9441c0bd50a724e17463c
#
_cell.length_a   1.000
_cell.length_b   1.000
_cell.length_c   1.000
_cell.angle_alpha   90.00
_cell.angle_beta   90.00
_cell.angle_gamma   90.00
#
_symmetry.space_group_name_H-M   'P 1'
#
loop_
_entity.id
_entity.type
_entity.pdbx_description
1 polymer ?
#
loop_
_entity_poly.entity_id
_entity_poly.type
_entity_poly.pdbx_seq_one_letter_code
_entity_poly.pdbx_strand_id
1 'polypeptide(L)'
;MGSELFDILKDFGLTDYESRVMESLLLNDSLTPGEIVSISGIPQPRVYDVLGKLKEKGMVDESPGKKKMYRARDIEASLGMRVKELNTGIGRIKKIVQKTRTVNSSSKPYLWLMETEKVIINEMRKRIDSARDEIIISCSKTRLIRMRENLINAISRGVTVAIVIFPELDKKLLDDFRGAIIKVRNGMTSEVLITDRSMAIISVGKTMEMKDYALLNEEDEIIHITGYFFYHTIWEPSSIYSAPETLSKHTFRTTWLLCDALNMTYRVSDGIRCRLSGWRNGKEITVNGIINRVEIVNGLKHSIYIQTGKKTYSVGGKTAREEDIAMKEIEILS
;
A
#
# COMPACT_ATOMS: atom_id res chain seq x y z
N MET A 1 16.70 32.51 1.74
CA MET A 1 16.71 31.11 1.41
C MET A 1 17.23 30.37 2.63
N GLY A 2 16.45 29.46 3.23
CA GLY A 2 16.95 28.57 4.29
C GLY A 2 17.99 27.64 3.71
N SER A 3 18.96 27.24 4.53
CA SER A 3 19.89 26.18 4.12
C SER A 3 19.15 24.82 4.13
N GLU A 4 19.66 23.84 3.41
CA GLU A 4 19.12 22.46 3.41
C GLU A 4 19.05 21.91 4.84
N LEU A 5 20.04 22.23 5.69
CA LEU A 5 20.06 21.82 7.09
C LEU A 5 18.91 22.44 7.90
N PHE A 6 18.58 23.69 7.66
CA PHE A 6 17.44 24.35 8.29
C PHE A 6 16.12 23.67 7.97
N ASP A 7 15.90 23.33 6.69
CA ASP A 7 14.67 22.67 6.25
C ASP A 7 14.53 21.25 6.84
N ILE A 8 15.64 20.48 6.86
CA ILE A 8 15.69 19.17 7.51
C ILE A 8 15.33 19.28 9.01
N LEU A 9 15.92 20.24 9.73
CA LEU A 9 15.61 20.41 11.15
C LEU A 9 14.14 20.77 11.41
N LYS A 10 13.51 21.52 10.51
CA LYS A 10 12.05 21.78 10.57
C LYS A 10 11.22 20.52 10.36
N ASP A 11 11.62 19.64 9.46
CA ASP A 11 10.94 18.36 9.23
C ASP A 11 10.98 17.45 10.48
N PHE A 12 12.02 17.60 11.33
CA PHE A 12 12.07 16.97 12.65
C PHE A 12 11.25 17.68 13.73
N GLY A 13 10.51 18.71 13.39
CA GLY A 13 9.57 19.41 14.29
C GLY A 13 10.19 20.51 15.15
N LEU A 14 11.34 21.07 14.73
CA LEU A 14 11.88 22.27 15.32
C LEU A 14 11.16 23.53 14.77
N THR A 15 10.96 24.50 15.62
CA THR A 15 10.45 25.81 15.19
C THR A 15 11.54 26.59 14.40
N ASP A 16 11.15 27.64 13.68
CA ASP A 16 12.10 28.44 12.90
C ASP A 16 13.28 28.95 13.72
N TYR A 17 13.04 29.43 14.95
CA TYR A 17 14.11 29.90 15.81
C TYR A 17 14.98 28.74 16.34
N GLU A 18 14.38 27.63 16.70
CA GLU A 18 15.12 26.43 17.13
C GLU A 18 15.99 25.89 16.00
N SER A 19 15.49 25.83 14.75
CA SER A 19 16.26 25.39 13.60
C SER A 19 17.45 26.30 13.30
N ARG A 20 17.27 27.62 13.37
CA ARG A 20 18.38 28.58 13.17
C ARG A 20 19.46 28.45 14.24
N VAL A 21 19.06 28.30 15.53
CA VAL A 21 20.01 28.12 16.62
C VAL A 21 20.73 26.78 16.49
N MET A 22 20.02 25.68 16.20
CA MET A 22 20.64 24.37 15.99
C MET A 22 21.59 24.39 14.81
N GLU A 23 21.23 25.00 13.69
CA GLU A 23 22.11 25.16 12.53
C GLU A 23 23.40 25.88 12.90
N SER A 24 23.30 27.01 13.65
CA SER A 24 24.48 27.73 14.10
C SER A 24 25.38 26.90 15.02
N LEU A 25 24.82 26.07 15.88
CA LEU A 25 25.55 25.20 16.80
C LEU A 25 26.11 23.93 16.13
N LEU A 26 25.46 23.40 15.10
CA LEU A 26 25.95 22.24 14.35
C LEU A 26 27.12 22.58 13.45
N LEU A 27 27.17 23.81 12.97
CA LEU A 27 28.26 24.30 12.09
C LEU A 27 29.45 24.87 12.89
N ASN A 28 29.36 24.92 14.23
CA ASN A 28 30.41 25.45 15.10
C ASN A 28 30.52 24.61 16.38
N ASP A 29 31.73 24.39 16.87
CA ASP A 29 32.00 23.51 18.02
C ASP A 29 31.29 23.97 19.31
N SER A 30 31.33 25.30 19.60
CA SER A 30 30.63 25.90 20.72
C SER A 30 30.51 27.39 20.54
N LEU A 31 29.38 27.97 20.97
CA LEU A 31 29.09 29.40 20.81
C LEU A 31 28.57 30.00 22.12
N THR A 32 28.90 31.28 22.36
CA THR A 32 28.24 32.10 23.37
C THR A 32 26.88 32.58 22.88
N PRO A 33 25.94 32.98 23.80
CA PRO A 33 24.64 33.53 23.37
C PRO A 33 24.73 34.71 22.42
N GLY A 34 25.74 35.58 22.56
CA GLY A 34 25.97 36.70 21.67
C GLY A 34 26.38 36.27 20.25
N GLU A 35 27.28 35.27 20.14
CA GLU A 35 27.66 34.68 18.85
C GLU A 35 26.49 33.97 18.16
N ILE A 36 25.66 33.24 18.95
CA ILE A 36 24.45 32.62 18.43
C ILE A 36 23.50 33.67 17.82
N VAL A 37 23.27 34.78 18.52
CA VAL A 37 22.46 35.88 18.00
C VAL A 37 23.03 36.41 16.68
N SER A 38 24.35 36.63 16.63
CA SER A 38 25.02 37.18 15.44
C SER A 38 24.92 36.24 14.23
N ILE A 39 25.07 34.93 14.45
CA ILE A 39 25.08 33.94 13.38
C ILE A 39 23.65 33.53 12.95
N SER A 40 22.78 33.28 13.92
CA SER A 40 21.41 32.79 13.65
C SER A 40 20.44 33.89 13.23
N GLY A 41 20.77 35.17 13.51
CA GLY A 41 19.90 36.31 13.25
C GLY A 41 18.61 36.32 14.09
N ILE A 42 18.54 35.56 15.19
CA ILE A 42 17.40 35.62 16.10
C ILE A 42 17.50 36.83 17.05
N PRO A 43 16.36 37.38 17.51
CA PRO A 43 16.40 38.51 18.45
C PRO A 43 17.05 38.12 19.78
N GLN A 44 17.96 38.96 20.30
CA GLN A 44 18.68 38.70 21.55
C GLN A 44 17.78 38.32 22.73
N PRO A 45 16.60 38.92 22.94
CA PRO A 45 15.72 38.50 24.04
C PRO A 45 15.20 37.09 23.94
N ARG A 46 15.22 36.49 22.74
CA ARG A 46 14.70 35.14 22.45
C ARG A 46 15.74 34.02 22.59
N VAL A 47 17.04 34.36 22.57
CA VAL A 47 18.10 33.34 22.49
C VAL A 47 18.07 32.40 23.73
N TYR A 48 17.88 32.92 24.93
CA TYR A 48 17.87 32.11 26.14
C TYR A 48 16.63 31.20 26.23
N ASP A 49 15.47 31.70 25.81
CA ASP A 49 14.24 30.92 25.74
C ASP A 49 14.38 29.72 24.76
N VAL A 50 14.95 29.98 23.57
CA VAL A 50 15.19 28.97 22.55
C VAL A 50 16.24 27.94 23.02
N LEU A 51 17.35 28.39 23.62
CA LEU A 51 18.36 27.50 24.20
C LEU A 51 17.81 26.65 25.33
N GLY A 52 16.94 27.21 26.19
CA GLY A 52 16.24 26.47 27.23
C GLY A 52 15.41 25.33 26.66
N LYS A 53 14.60 25.62 25.64
CA LYS A 53 13.78 24.61 24.95
C LYS A 53 14.61 23.53 24.24
N LEU A 54 15.72 23.90 23.62
CA LEU A 54 16.64 22.95 22.99
C LEU A 54 17.35 22.06 24.02
N LYS A 55 17.67 22.60 25.21
CA LYS A 55 18.18 21.81 26.36
C LYS A 55 17.14 20.83 26.87
N GLU A 56 15.88 21.25 27.04
CA GLU A 56 14.77 20.37 27.44
C GLU A 56 14.54 19.25 26.42
N LYS A 57 14.72 19.54 25.14
CA LYS A 57 14.69 18.53 24.07
C LYS A 57 15.95 17.65 24.02
N GLY A 58 16.96 17.90 24.89
CA GLY A 58 18.19 17.14 24.93
C GLY A 58 19.12 17.33 23.73
N MET A 59 18.99 18.44 23.00
CA MET A 59 19.73 18.71 21.75
C MET A 59 20.93 19.62 21.97
N VAL A 60 21.03 20.33 23.08
CA VAL A 60 22.09 21.31 23.38
C VAL A 60 22.64 21.10 24.79
N ASP A 61 23.97 21.17 24.92
CA ASP A 61 24.68 21.21 26.19
C ASP A 61 25.12 22.65 26.52
N GLU A 62 25.14 22.98 27.81
CA GLU A 62 25.63 24.24 28.34
C GLU A 62 26.88 24.02 29.20
N SER A 63 27.93 24.82 29.01
CA SER A 63 29.15 24.70 29.82
C SER A 63 28.94 25.21 31.25
N PRO A 64 29.48 24.51 32.26
CA PRO A 64 29.52 25.04 33.61
C PRO A 64 30.59 26.13 33.69
N GLY A 65 30.21 27.39 33.97
CA GLY A 65 31.18 28.47 34.13
C GLY A 65 30.55 29.87 34.11
N LYS A 66 31.40 30.88 34.45
CA LYS A 66 30.95 32.29 34.41
C LYS A 66 30.60 32.75 33.00
N LYS A 67 31.31 32.29 32.00
CA LYS A 67 31.01 32.54 30.58
C LYS A 67 30.27 31.31 30.02
N LYS A 68 28.98 31.44 29.84
CA LYS A 68 28.15 30.37 29.32
C LYS A 68 28.45 30.14 27.84
N MET A 69 28.76 28.90 27.49
CA MET A 69 28.90 28.43 26.10
C MET A 69 27.93 27.28 25.84
N TYR A 70 27.46 27.19 24.63
CA TYR A 70 26.49 26.18 24.18
C TYR A 70 27.06 25.41 23.01
N ARG A 71 26.82 24.12 22.98
CA ARG A 71 27.17 23.24 21.86
C ARG A 71 26.01 22.35 21.49
N ALA A 72 25.94 21.98 20.21
CA ALA A 72 25.04 20.90 19.80
C ALA A 72 25.49 19.58 20.45
N ARG A 73 24.54 18.83 20.96
CA ARG A 73 24.78 17.45 21.37
C ARG A 73 24.84 16.58 20.11
N ASP A 74 25.40 15.37 20.26
CA ASP A 74 25.42 14.39 19.15
C ASP A 74 24.03 14.27 18.49
N ILE A 75 24.01 14.49 17.16
CA ILE A 75 22.76 14.62 16.41
C ILE A 75 22.02 13.28 16.28
N GLU A 76 22.79 12.16 16.13
CA GLU A 76 22.19 10.84 16.05
C GLU A 76 21.55 10.44 17.37
N ALA A 77 22.22 10.70 18.50
CA ALA A 77 21.70 10.40 19.81
C ALA A 77 20.44 11.24 20.13
N SER A 78 20.46 12.57 19.85
CA SER A 78 19.39 13.48 20.18
C SER A 78 18.15 13.30 19.27
N LEU A 79 18.32 13.19 17.96
CA LEU A 79 17.23 12.93 17.02
C LEU A 79 16.74 11.48 17.12
N GLY A 80 17.64 10.51 17.33
CA GLY A 80 17.28 9.11 17.53
C GLY A 80 16.36 8.92 18.76
N MET A 81 16.63 9.63 19.85
CA MET A 81 15.76 9.64 21.02
C MET A 81 14.37 10.20 20.69
N ARG A 82 14.30 11.28 19.93
CA ARG A 82 13.04 11.88 19.49
C ARG A 82 12.23 10.95 18.60
N VAL A 83 12.85 10.28 17.65
CA VAL A 83 12.22 9.25 16.80
C VAL A 83 11.64 8.11 17.64
N LYS A 84 12.37 7.65 18.66
CA LYS A 84 11.91 6.60 19.57
C LYS A 84 10.69 7.05 20.41
N GLU A 85 10.68 8.28 20.89
CA GLU A 85 9.52 8.86 21.60
C GLU A 85 8.29 8.95 20.70
N LEU A 86 8.45 9.44 19.46
CA LEU A 86 7.37 9.54 18.48
C LEU A 86 6.80 8.15 18.15
N ASN A 87 7.65 7.15 17.92
CA ASN A 87 7.21 5.77 17.66
C ASN A 87 6.47 5.17 18.86
N THR A 88 6.92 5.46 20.09
CA THR A 88 6.22 5.03 21.31
C THR A 88 4.85 5.71 21.42
N GLY A 89 4.78 7.00 21.12
CA GLY A 89 3.52 7.77 21.07
C GLY A 89 2.53 7.19 20.05
N ILE A 90 3.00 6.90 18.85
CA ILE A 90 2.19 6.24 17.80
C ILE A 90 1.65 4.89 18.30
N GLY A 91 2.46 4.09 18.99
CA GLY A 91 2.03 2.82 19.57
C GLY A 91 0.93 2.98 20.62
N ARG A 92 1.01 4.02 21.48
CA ARG A 92 -0.03 4.34 22.46
C ARG A 92 -1.33 4.79 21.77
N ILE A 93 -1.24 5.68 20.79
CA ILE A 93 -2.42 6.13 20.01
C ILE A 93 -3.11 4.94 19.34
N LYS A 94 -2.36 4.06 18.68
CA LYS A 94 -2.93 2.85 18.06
C LYS A 94 -3.71 2.00 19.05
N LYS A 95 -3.16 1.75 20.27
CA LYS A 95 -3.83 0.97 21.31
C LYS A 95 -5.12 1.64 21.81
N ILE A 96 -5.12 2.96 21.99
CA ILE A 96 -6.32 3.72 22.41
C ILE A 96 -7.38 3.64 21.32
N VAL A 97 -7.03 3.93 20.06
CA VAL A 97 -7.96 3.89 18.92
C VAL A 97 -8.56 2.51 18.74
N GLN A 98 -7.77 1.43 18.85
CA GLN A 98 -8.28 0.06 18.76
C GLN A 98 -9.32 -0.24 19.85
N LYS A 99 -9.08 0.16 21.10
CA LYS A 99 -10.04 -0.02 22.20
C LYS A 99 -11.34 0.76 21.99
N THR A 100 -11.26 1.95 21.40
CA THR A 100 -12.44 2.82 21.21
C THR A 100 -13.27 2.40 19.99
N ARG A 101 -12.64 1.90 18.91
CA ARG A 101 -13.33 1.46 17.69
C ARG A 101 -14.16 0.20 17.86
N THR A 102 -13.85 -0.67 18.82
CA THR A 102 -14.66 -1.86 19.11
C THR A 102 -16.06 -1.54 19.64
N VAL A 103 -16.31 -0.30 20.03
CA VAL A 103 -17.60 0.14 20.63
C VAL A 103 -18.54 0.79 19.57
N ASN A 104 -18.03 1.25 18.40
CA ASN A 104 -18.78 2.06 17.45
C ASN A 104 -18.67 1.60 15.99
N SER A 105 -18.71 0.29 15.72
CA SER A 105 -18.76 -0.20 14.34
C SER A 105 -20.18 -0.12 13.76
N SER A 106 -20.68 1.07 13.51
CA SER A 106 -21.77 1.24 12.56
C SER A 106 -21.15 1.22 11.16
N SER A 107 -21.36 0.12 10.45
CA SER A 107 -20.93 -0.07 9.06
C SER A 107 -21.73 0.84 8.11
N LYS A 108 -21.39 2.12 8.06
CA LYS A 108 -21.82 2.96 6.95
C LYS A 108 -20.78 2.84 5.84
N PRO A 109 -21.19 2.63 4.59
CA PRO A 109 -20.27 2.65 3.48
C PRO A 109 -19.62 4.05 3.37
N TYR A 110 -18.31 4.11 3.39
CA TYR A 110 -17.60 5.37 3.23
C TYR A 110 -16.81 5.37 1.93
N LEU A 111 -17.03 6.42 1.16
CA LEU A 111 -16.19 6.80 0.04
C LEU A 111 -15.25 7.92 0.51
N TRP A 112 -13.95 7.67 0.46
CA TRP A 112 -12.95 8.64 0.89
C TRP A 112 -12.27 9.28 -0.31
N LEU A 113 -12.23 10.60 -0.32
CA LEU A 113 -11.48 11.38 -1.31
C LEU A 113 -10.06 11.64 -0.81
N MET A 114 -9.08 11.36 -1.65
CA MET A 114 -7.66 11.67 -1.42
C MET A 114 -7.18 12.65 -2.48
N GLU A 115 -6.69 13.81 -2.07
CA GLU A 115 -6.43 14.96 -2.98
C GLU A 115 -4.96 15.19 -3.33
N THR A 116 -4.02 14.45 -2.73
CA THR A 116 -2.60 14.64 -3.01
C THR A 116 -1.91 13.35 -3.38
N GLU A 117 -1.01 13.40 -4.35
CA GLU A 117 -0.24 12.24 -4.79
C GLU A 117 0.49 11.55 -3.63
N LYS A 118 1.06 12.31 -2.70
CA LYS A 118 1.75 11.77 -1.51
C LYS A 118 0.80 10.93 -0.65
N VAL A 119 -0.42 11.41 -0.42
CA VAL A 119 -1.44 10.69 0.36
C VAL A 119 -1.90 9.43 -0.39
N ILE A 120 -2.15 9.54 -1.70
CA ILE A 120 -2.57 8.42 -2.54
C ILE A 120 -1.53 7.30 -2.51
N ILE A 121 -0.26 7.61 -2.79
CA ILE A 121 0.82 6.62 -2.80
C ILE A 121 1.02 5.99 -1.43
N ASN A 122 0.98 6.76 -0.35
CA ASN A 122 1.15 6.23 1.00
C ASN A 122 0.00 5.28 1.38
N GLU A 123 -1.24 5.61 1.01
CA GLU A 123 -2.37 4.71 1.27
C GLU A 123 -2.29 3.45 0.40
N MET A 124 -1.92 3.56 -0.89
CA MET A 124 -1.70 2.39 -1.74
C MET A 124 -0.61 1.46 -1.16
N ARG A 125 0.55 2.00 -0.75
CA ARG A 125 1.62 1.22 -0.10
C ARG A 125 1.11 0.48 1.14
N LYS A 126 0.42 1.19 2.02
CA LYS A 126 -0.15 0.62 3.25
C LYS A 126 -1.11 -0.54 2.95
N ARG A 127 -1.96 -0.41 1.90
CA ARG A 127 -2.89 -1.47 1.51
C ARG A 127 -2.16 -2.65 0.87
N ILE A 128 -1.15 -2.43 0.04
CA ILE A 128 -0.29 -3.49 -0.50
C ILE A 128 0.43 -4.25 0.63
N ASP A 129 0.98 -3.53 1.62
CA ASP A 129 1.67 -4.15 2.75
C ASP A 129 0.75 -4.98 3.64
N SER A 130 -0.52 -4.58 3.76
CA SER A 130 -1.52 -5.28 4.57
C SER A 130 -2.25 -6.41 3.82
N ALA A 131 -2.14 -6.50 2.50
CA ALA A 131 -2.77 -7.53 1.69
C ALA A 131 -2.25 -8.93 2.06
N ARG A 132 -3.17 -9.92 2.08
CA ARG A 132 -2.90 -11.30 2.50
C ARG A 132 -3.02 -12.30 1.35
N ASP A 133 -4.00 -12.10 0.47
CA ASP A 133 -4.39 -13.10 -0.51
C ASP A 133 -4.19 -12.61 -1.96
N GLU A 134 -4.70 -11.41 -2.28
CA GLU A 134 -4.77 -10.97 -3.67
C GLU A 134 -4.57 -9.45 -3.81
N ILE A 135 -3.72 -9.04 -4.76
CA ILE A 135 -3.54 -7.67 -5.20
C ILE A 135 -3.77 -7.60 -6.71
N ILE A 136 -4.68 -6.73 -7.12
CA ILE A 136 -4.95 -6.41 -8.52
C ILE A 136 -4.64 -4.93 -8.70
N ILE A 137 -3.71 -4.61 -9.59
CA ILE A 137 -3.27 -3.23 -9.79
C ILE A 137 -3.09 -2.88 -11.27
N SER A 138 -3.58 -1.70 -11.67
CA SER A 138 -3.17 -1.03 -12.91
C SER A 138 -2.52 0.29 -12.58
N CYS A 139 -1.36 0.56 -13.14
CA CYS A 139 -0.66 1.81 -12.88
C CYS A 139 0.35 2.16 -13.96
N SER A 140 0.71 3.45 -14.01
CA SER A 140 1.82 3.95 -14.80
C SER A 140 3.17 3.45 -14.28
N LYS A 141 4.20 3.44 -15.14
CA LYS A 141 5.58 3.11 -14.77
C LYS A 141 6.06 3.92 -13.56
N THR A 142 5.82 5.23 -13.56
CA THR A 142 6.24 6.12 -12.47
C THR A 142 5.62 5.70 -11.13
N ARG A 143 4.35 5.33 -11.12
CA ARG A 143 3.66 4.88 -9.91
C ARG A 143 4.10 3.48 -9.49
N LEU A 144 4.35 2.59 -10.44
CA LEU A 144 4.87 1.23 -10.18
C LEU A 144 6.24 1.30 -9.47
N ILE A 145 7.16 2.17 -9.94
CA ILE A 145 8.46 2.39 -9.30
C ILE A 145 8.31 2.81 -7.84
N ARG A 146 7.36 3.68 -7.53
CA ARG A 146 7.12 4.14 -6.15
C ARG A 146 6.59 3.06 -5.22
N MET A 147 5.92 2.03 -5.75
CA MET A 147 5.37 0.91 -4.98
C MET A 147 6.19 -0.38 -5.12
N ARG A 148 7.32 -0.34 -5.83
CA ARG A 148 8.12 -1.49 -6.22
C ARG A 148 8.44 -2.40 -5.03
N GLU A 149 9.03 -1.88 -3.97
CA GLU A 149 9.42 -2.65 -2.79
C GLU A 149 8.22 -3.29 -2.08
N ASN A 150 7.10 -2.56 -1.95
CA ASN A 150 5.89 -3.08 -1.32
C ASN A 150 5.31 -4.25 -2.12
N LEU A 151 5.28 -4.16 -3.46
CA LEU A 151 4.78 -5.24 -4.33
C LEU A 151 5.71 -6.46 -4.32
N ILE A 152 7.04 -6.27 -4.38
CA ILE A 152 8.02 -7.36 -4.27
C ILE A 152 7.87 -8.07 -2.92
N ASN A 153 7.71 -7.33 -1.83
CA ASN A 153 7.47 -7.89 -0.51
C ASN A 153 6.14 -8.64 -0.43
N ALA A 154 5.09 -8.17 -1.11
CA ALA A 154 3.81 -8.89 -1.18
C ALA A 154 3.96 -10.23 -1.92
N ILE A 155 4.64 -10.24 -3.07
CA ILE A 155 4.95 -11.47 -3.82
C ILE A 155 5.75 -12.45 -2.95
N SER A 156 6.75 -11.97 -2.22
CA SER A 156 7.59 -12.81 -1.33
C SER A 156 6.80 -13.40 -0.15
N ARG A 157 5.73 -12.75 0.28
CA ARG A 157 4.78 -13.29 1.29
C ARG A 157 3.81 -14.33 0.72
N GLY A 158 3.82 -14.59 -0.59
CA GLY A 158 2.91 -15.51 -1.26
C GLY A 158 1.56 -14.88 -1.64
N VAL A 159 1.45 -13.55 -1.60
CA VAL A 159 0.25 -12.85 -2.08
C VAL A 159 0.17 -12.97 -3.60
N THR A 160 -1.01 -13.31 -4.12
CA THR A 160 -1.26 -13.31 -5.57
C THR A 160 -1.27 -11.88 -6.08
N VAL A 161 -0.34 -11.53 -6.97
CA VAL A 161 -0.21 -10.17 -7.50
C VAL A 161 -0.46 -10.16 -9.00
N ALA A 162 -1.44 -9.37 -9.45
CA ALA A 162 -1.78 -9.13 -10.84
C ALA A 162 -1.54 -7.65 -11.19
N ILE A 163 -0.68 -7.41 -12.17
CA ILE A 163 -0.24 -6.06 -12.57
C ILE A 163 -0.62 -5.79 -14.02
N VAL A 164 -1.24 -4.65 -14.28
CA VAL A 164 -1.32 -4.07 -15.64
C VAL A 164 -0.52 -2.78 -15.66
N ILE A 165 0.54 -2.75 -16.46
CA ILE A 165 1.36 -1.55 -16.66
C ILE A 165 0.98 -0.85 -17.97
N PHE A 166 1.00 0.49 -17.96
CA PHE A 166 0.75 1.31 -19.15
C PHE A 166 1.53 2.63 -19.09
N PRO A 167 1.67 3.40 -20.19
CA PRO A 167 1.37 3.02 -21.56
C PRO A 167 2.50 2.23 -22.19
N GLU A 168 3.63 2.07 -21.52
CA GLU A 168 4.88 1.53 -22.08
C GLU A 168 5.40 0.33 -21.30
N LEU A 169 6.03 -0.58 -22.05
CA LEU A 169 6.73 -1.75 -21.52
C LEU A 169 8.14 -1.36 -21.07
N ASP A 170 8.46 -1.56 -19.79
CA ASP A 170 9.84 -1.53 -19.29
C ASP A 170 10.23 -2.92 -18.78
N LYS A 171 10.90 -3.69 -19.63
CA LYS A 171 11.30 -5.07 -19.33
C LYS A 171 12.13 -5.17 -18.06
N LYS A 172 13.13 -4.28 -17.87
CA LYS A 172 14.01 -4.32 -16.69
C LYS A 172 13.23 -4.12 -15.38
N LEU A 173 12.26 -3.22 -15.40
CA LEU A 173 11.41 -2.99 -14.23
C LEU A 173 10.49 -4.19 -13.98
N LEU A 174 9.93 -4.79 -15.03
CA LEU A 174 8.99 -5.90 -14.89
C LEU A 174 9.66 -7.21 -14.45
N ASP A 175 10.93 -7.42 -14.78
CA ASP A 175 11.71 -8.57 -14.32
C ASP A 175 11.87 -8.62 -12.78
N ASP A 176 11.69 -7.50 -12.09
CA ASP A 176 11.70 -7.44 -10.62
C ASP A 176 10.47 -8.10 -9.97
N PHE A 177 9.37 -8.23 -10.72
CA PHE A 177 8.11 -8.77 -10.23
C PHE A 177 7.88 -10.23 -10.62
N ARG A 178 8.95 -11.04 -10.63
CA ARG A 178 8.85 -12.48 -10.88
C ARG A 178 7.90 -13.12 -9.87
N GLY A 179 6.97 -13.93 -10.37
CA GLY A 179 5.91 -14.52 -9.56
C GLY A 179 4.58 -13.75 -9.60
N ALA A 180 4.55 -12.56 -10.21
CA ALA A 180 3.30 -11.86 -10.50
C ALA A 180 2.74 -12.23 -11.87
N ILE A 181 1.43 -12.07 -12.04
CA ILE A 181 0.76 -12.12 -13.34
C ILE A 181 0.82 -10.71 -13.92
N ILE A 182 1.53 -10.53 -15.03
CA ILE A 182 1.78 -9.21 -15.59
C ILE A 182 1.18 -9.11 -16.99
N LYS A 183 0.39 -8.08 -17.19
CA LYS A 183 -0.08 -7.65 -18.51
C LYS A 183 0.39 -6.24 -18.82
N VAL A 184 0.49 -5.95 -20.11
CA VAL A 184 0.89 -4.64 -20.63
C VAL A 184 -0.22 -4.09 -21.51
N ARG A 185 -0.56 -2.84 -21.31
CA ARG A 185 -1.54 -2.14 -22.11
C ARG A 185 -0.90 -1.03 -22.92
N ASN A 186 -1.13 -1.04 -24.22
CA ASN A 186 -0.76 0.06 -25.10
C ASN A 186 -1.81 1.17 -24.96
N GLY A 187 -1.40 2.32 -24.44
CA GLY A 187 -2.26 3.48 -24.22
C GLY A 187 -2.68 3.70 -22.76
N MET A 188 -3.16 4.91 -22.50
CA MET A 188 -3.56 5.33 -21.16
C MET A 188 -4.82 4.64 -20.69
N THR A 189 -4.90 4.35 -19.40
CA THR A 189 -6.08 3.82 -18.73
C THR A 189 -6.13 4.32 -17.29
N SER A 190 -7.18 3.94 -16.55
CA SER A 190 -7.31 4.30 -15.14
C SER A 190 -6.32 3.52 -14.28
N GLU A 191 -5.79 4.20 -13.26
CA GLU A 191 -5.01 3.56 -12.21
C GLU A 191 -5.95 3.06 -11.13
N VAL A 192 -5.89 1.77 -10.87
CA VAL A 192 -6.77 1.08 -9.92
C VAL A 192 -5.94 0.16 -9.06
N LEU A 193 -6.22 0.11 -7.77
CA LEU A 193 -5.71 -0.90 -6.84
C LEU A 193 -6.89 -1.56 -6.14
N ILE A 194 -6.95 -2.88 -6.18
CA ILE A 194 -7.89 -3.68 -5.38
C ILE A 194 -7.07 -4.66 -4.54
N THR A 195 -7.31 -4.73 -3.23
CA THR A 195 -6.64 -5.67 -2.33
C THR A 195 -7.64 -6.56 -1.63
N ASP A 196 -7.38 -7.87 -1.61
CA ASP A 196 -8.18 -8.92 -0.94
C ASP A 196 -9.69 -8.85 -1.22
N ARG A 197 -10.07 -8.21 -2.34
CA ARG A 197 -11.46 -7.91 -2.68
C ARG A 197 -12.25 -7.25 -1.54
N SER A 198 -11.56 -6.52 -0.69
CA SER A 198 -12.12 -5.84 0.50
C SER A 198 -11.95 -4.32 0.44
N MET A 199 -11.17 -3.81 -0.52
CA MET A 199 -10.93 -2.40 -0.70
C MET A 199 -10.50 -2.10 -2.15
N ALA A 200 -10.93 -0.95 -2.65
CA ALA A 200 -10.50 -0.43 -3.95
C ALA A 200 -10.06 1.03 -3.85
N ILE A 201 -8.98 1.38 -4.56
CA ILE A 201 -8.55 2.74 -4.81
C ILE A 201 -8.61 2.97 -6.31
N ILE A 202 -9.33 4.01 -6.73
CA ILE A 202 -9.42 4.44 -8.12
C ILE A 202 -8.79 5.82 -8.22
N SER A 203 -7.68 5.94 -8.92
CA SER A 203 -7.06 7.24 -9.19
C SER A 203 -7.71 7.85 -10.43
N VAL A 204 -8.26 9.02 -10.25
CA VAL A 204 -8.85 9.80 -11.33
C VAL A 204 -7.77 10.77 -11.81
N GLY A 205 -7.35 10.60 -13.06
CA GLY A 205 -6.23 11.37 -13.64
C GLY A 205 -6.53 12.85 -13.80
N LYS A 206 -5.47 13.64 -14.07
CA LYS A 206 -5.54 15.08 -14.30
C LYS A 206 -6.49 15.40 -15.45
N THR A 207 -7.53 16.14 -15.16
CA THR A 207 -8.19 17.00 -16.16
C THR A 207 -7.51 18.36 -16.15
N MET A 208 -7.68 19.17 -17.18
CA MET A 208 -7.06 20.51 -17.28
C MET A 208 -7.34 21.40 -16.06
N GLU A 209 -8.36 21.11 -15.26
CA GLU A 209 -8.83 21.96 -14.16
C GLU A 209 -8.72 21.30 -12.78
N MET A 210 -8.44 19.99 -12.69
CA MET A 210 -8.44 19.26 -11.42
C MET A 210 -7.06 18.66 -11.09
N LYS A 211 -6.64 18.83 -9.83
CA LYS A 211 -5.48 18.13 -9.26
C LYS A 211 -5.73 16.62 -9.23
N ASP A 212 -4.66 15.82 -9.25
CA ASP A 212 -4.77 14.36 -9.04
C ASP A 212 -5.54 14.08 -7.77
N TYR A 213 -6.60 13.27 -7.87
CA TYR A 213 -7.32 12.75 -6.72
C TYR A 213 -7.61 11.26 -6.89
N ALA A 214 -7.85 10.59 -5.80
CA ALA A 214 -8.26 9.20 -5.81
C ALA A 214 -9.41 8.96 -4.85
N LEU A 215 -10.25 8.00 -5.20
CA LEU A 215 -11.36 7.51 -4.40
C LEU A 215 -10.97 6.20 -3.75
N LEU A 216 -11.00 6.14 -2.43
CA LEU A 216 -10.86 4.91 -1.67
C LEU A 216 -12.24 4.44 -1.22
N ASN A 217 -12.50 3.17 -1.40
CA ASN A 217 -13.77 2.55 -1.13
C ASN A 217 -13.60 1.17 -0.48
N GLU A 218 -14.41 0.89 0.53
CA GLU A 218 -14.46 -0.37 1.27
C GLU A 218 -15.86 -1.03 1.18
N GLU A 219 -16.71 -0.54 0.27
CA GLU A 219 -18.06 -1.05 0.04
C GLU A 219 -18.06 -2.19 -0.99
N ASP A 220 -18.58 -3.34 -0.59
CA ASP A 220 -18.55 -4.59 -1.39
C ASP A 220 -19.12 -4.41 -2.81
N GLU A 221 -20.22 -3.70 -2.97
CA GLU A 221 -20.88 -3.50 -4.28
C GLU A 221 -20.05 -2.61 -5.21
N ILE A 222 -19.45 -1.55 -4.66
CA ILE A 222 -18.59 -0.66 -5.45
C ILE A 222 -17.27 -1.34 -5.79
N ILE A 223 -16.72 -2.15 -4.88
CA ILE A 223 -15.53 -2.99 -5.18
C ILE A 223 -15.85 -3.98 -6.29
N HIS A 224 -17.05 -4.57 -6.27
CA HIS A 224 -17.49 -5.46 -7.34
C HIS A 224 -17.58 -4.74 -8.69
N ILE A 225 -18.21 -3.57 -8.72
CA ILE A 225 -18.30 -2.72 -9.93
C ILE A 225 -16.88 -2.33 -10.41
N THR A 226 -15.99 -1.97 -9.48
CA THR A 226 -14.61 -1.63 -9.81
C THR A 226 -13.86 -2.82 -10.39
N GLY A 227 -14.06 -4.02 -9.84
CA GLY A 227 -13.47 -5.27 -10.37
C GLY A 227 -13.98 -5.61 -11.77
N TYR A 228 -15.28 -5.42 -12.01
CA TYR A 228 -15.89 -5.59 -13.33
C TYR A 228 -15.33 -4.58 -14.35
N PHE A 229 -15.28 -3.30 -13.98
CA PHE A 229 -14.63 -2.27 -14.78
C PHE A 229 -13.17 -2.62 -15.09
N PHE A 230 -12.40 -3.03 -14.06
CA PHE A 230 -11.00 -3.42 -14.23
C PHE A 230 -10.85 -4.56 -15.24
N TYR A 231 -11.67 -5.61 -15.09
CA TYR A 231 -11.59 -6.76 -16.00
C TYR A 231 -11.84 -6.35 -17.44
N HIS A 232 -12.99 -5.74 -17.74
CA HIS A 232 -13.41 -5.49 -19.11
C HIS A 232 -12.67 -4.35 -19.80
N THR A 233 -12.30 -3.31 -19.05
CA THR A 233 -11.69 -2.12 -19.66
C THR A 233 -10.18 -2.08 -19.55
N ILE A 234 -9.58 -2.80 -18.61
CA ILE A 234 -8.14 -2.76 -18.36
C ILE A 234 -7.49 -4.10 -18.64
N TRP A 235 -7.97 -5.17 -18.01
CA TRP A 235 -7.33 -6.47 -18.00
C TRP A 235 -7.50 -7.24 -19.32
N GLU A 236 -8.74 -7.41 -19.76
CA GLU A 236 -9.06 -8.19 -20.98
C GLU A 236 -8.36 -7.62 -22.23
N PRO A 237 -8.38 -6.29 -22.50
CA PRO A 237 -7.71 -5.72 -23.68
C PRO A 237 -6.18 -5.59 -23.53
N SER A 238 -5.58 -6.03 -22.43
CA SER A 238 -4.13 -5.97 -22.20
C SER A 238 -3.45 -7.27 -22.64
N SER A 239 -2.23 -7.16 -23.17
CA SER A 239 -1.44 -8.30 -23.62
C SER A 239 -0.67 -8.93 -22.46
N ILE A 240 -0.57 -10.25 -22.41
CA ILE A 240 0.19 -10.99 -21.40
C ILE A 240 1.68 -10.70 -21.61
N TYR A 241 2.39 -10.36 -20.53
CA TYR A 241 3.83 -10.24 -20.47
C TYR A 241 4.46 -11.44 -19.78
N SER A 242 4.00 -11.77 -18.56
CA SER A 242 4.47 -12.91 -17.78
C SER A 242 3.40 -13.47 -16.86
N ALA A 243 3.55 -14.75 -16.51
CA ALA A 243 2.78 -15.41 -15.47
C ALA A 243 3.74 -16.25 -14.60
N PRO A 244 3.38 -16.56 -13.34
CA PRO A 244 4.19 -17.43 -12.50
C PRO A 244 4.27 -18.85 -13.08
N GLU A 245 5.42 -19.51 -12.87
CA GLU A 245 5.62 -20.90 -13.30
C GLU A 245 4.70 -21.89 -12.57
N THR A 246 4.29 -21.54 -11.37
CA THR A 246 3.36 -22.30 -10.53
C THR A 246 2.45 -21.39 -9.74
N LEU A 247 1.22 -21.80 -9.53
CA LEU A 247 0.24 -21.14 -8.67
C LEU A 247 0.12 -21.83 -7.30
N SER A 248 0.97 -22.81 -7.01
CA SER A 248 0.95 -23.50 -5.71
C SER A 248 1.07 -22.51 -4.56
N LYS A 249 0.21 -22.65 -3.55
CA LYS A 249 0.06 -21.76 -2.39
C LYS A 249 -0.48 -20.36 -2.69
N HIS A 250 -0.86 -20.08 -3.94
CA HIS A 250 -1.54 -18.83 -4.26
C HIS A 250 -3.01 -18.91 -3.83
N THR A 251 -3.50 -17.82 -3.26
CA THR A 251 -4.92 -17.66 -2.88
C THR A 251 -5.56 -16.63 -3.78
N PHE A 252 -6.73 -16.95 -4.33
CA PHE A 252 -7.53 -16.09 -5.18
C PHE A 252 -8.87 -15.77 -4.52
N ARG A 253 -9.28 -14.52 -4.62
CA ARG A 253 -10.61 -14.04 -4.23
C ARG A 253 -11.47 -13.63 -5.41
N THR A 254 -10.86 -13.58 -6.60
CA THR A 254 -11.48 -13.13 -7.84
C THR A 254 -11.48 -14.25 -8.88
N THR A 255 -12.69 -14.68 -9.29
CA THR A 255 -12.85 -15.83 -10.21
C THR A 255 -12.27 -15.59 -11.59
N TRP A 256 -12.44 -14.41 -12.18
CA TRP A 256 -11.87 -14.14 -13.49
C TRP A 256 -10.34 -14.16 -13.46
N LEU A 257 -9.71 -13.64 -12.39
CA LEU A 257 -8.25 -13.69 -12.25
C LEU A 257 -7.76 -15.12 -12.09
N LEU A 258 -8.46 -15.93 -11.27
CA LEU A 258 -8.17 -17.36 -11.13
C LEU A 258 -8.27 -18.09 -12.48
N CYS A 259 -9.35 -17.90 -13.22
CA CYS A 259 -9.56 -18.56 -14.53
C CYS A 259 -8.43 -18.21 -15.50
N ASP A 260 -8.08 -16.94 -15.61
CA ASP A 260 -7.00 -16.50 -16.48
C ASP A 260 -5.64 -17.02 -16.00
N ALA A 261 -5.34 -16.95 -14.70
CA ALA A 261 -4.10 -17.46 -14.13
C ALA A 261 -3.93 -18.97 -14.39
N LEU A 262 -4.99 -19.76 -14.19
CA LEU A 262 -4.98 -21.19 -14.49
C LEU A 262 -4.68 -21.48 -15.95
N ASN A 263 -5.34 -20.76 -16.87
CA ASN A 263 -5.12 -20.92 -18.30
C ASN A 263 -3.72 -20.48 -18.77
N MET A 264 -3.10 -19.52 -18.05
CA MET A 264 -1.74 -19.06 -18.37
C MET A 264 -0.66 -20.02 -17.85
N THR A 265 -0.92 -20.71 -16.74
CA THR A 265 0.10 -21.47 -15.99
C THR A 265 -0.03 -22.97 -16.19
N TYR A 266 -1.25 -23.51 -16.31
CA TYR A 266 -1.49 -24.95 -16.32
C TYR A 266 -2.29 -25.43 -17.54
N ARG A 267 -2.13 -26.73 -17.84
CA ARG A 267 -3.15 -27.47 -18.59
C ARG A 267 -4.19 -27.97 -17.61
N VAL A 268 -5.34 -27.33 -17.56
CA VAL A 268 -6.40 -27.62 -16.56
C VAL A 268 -6.88 -29.07 -16.64
N SER A 269 -6.74 -29.75 -17.80
CA SER A 269 -7.04 -31.17 -17.98
C SER A 269 -6.27 -32.10 -17.04
N ASP A 270 -5.10 -31.67 -16.55
CA ASP A 270 -4.22 -32.52 -15.71
C ASP A 270 -4.69 -32.56 -14.25
N GLY A 271 -5.70 -31.75 -13.91
CA GLY A 271 -6.29 -31.68 -12.57
C GLY A 271 -5.43 -30.90 -11.59
N ILE A 272 -6.01 -29.87 -10.97
CA ILE A 272 -5.30 -28.97 -10.04
C ILE A 272 -5.93 -29.07 -8.67
N ARG A 273 -5.16 -29.49 -7.67
CA ARG A 273 -5.67 -29.60 -6.29
C ARG A 273 -5.90 -28.22 -5.68
N CYS A 274 -7.03 -28.07 -5.02
CA CYS A 274 -7.42 -26.81 -4.41
C CYS A 274 -8.20 -27.01 -3.11
N ARG A 275 -8.20 -25.95 -2.29
CA ARG A 275 -9.09 -25.78 -1.15
C ARG A 275 -9.94 -24.53 -1.42
N LEU A 276 -11.26 -24.72 -1.53
CA LEU A 276 -12.24 -23.67 -1.77
C LEU A 276 -13.01 -23.37 -0.49
N SER A 277 -13.13 -22.10 -0.13
CA SER A 277 -14.13 -21.60 0.81
C SER A 277 -15.17 -20.74 0.07
N GLY A 278 -16.44 -20.90 0.38
CA GLY A 278 -17.51 -20.18 -0.31
C GLY A 278 -18.90 -20.45 0.28
N TRP A 279 -19.92 -19.97 -0.40
CA TRP A 279 -21.32 -20.13 0.05
C TRP A 279 -22.10 -21.03 -0.89
N ARG A 280 -22.86 -21.96 -0.29
CA ARG A 280 -23.81 -22.81 -0.99
C ARG A 280 -25.14 -22.81 -0.25
N ASN A 281 -26.21 -22.41 -0.95
CA ASN A 281 -27.55 -22.32 -0.33
C ASN A 281 -27.55 -21.48 0.97
N GLY A 282 -26.82 -20.36 0.97
CA GLY A 282 -26.73 -19.44 2.13
C GLY A 282 -25.85 -19.92 3.29
N LYS A 283 -25.22 -21.10 3.18
CA LYS A 283 -24.29 -21.63 4.20
C LYS A 283 -22.86 -21.56 3.72
N GLU A 284 -21.96 -21.13 4.59
CA GLU A 284 -20.52 -21.18 4.31
C GLU A 284 -20.03 -22.61 4.34
N ILE A 285 -19.27 -22.99 3.33
CA ILE A 285 -18.70 -24.34 3.17
C ILE A 285 -17.23 -24.27 2.81
N THR A 286 -16.48 -25.30 3.14
CA THR A 286 -15.11 -25.50 2.66
C THR A 286 -15.05 -26.85 1.92
N VAL A 287 -14.45 -26.84 0.73
CA VAL A 287 -14.36 -28.00 -0.16
C VAL A 287 -12.90 -28.19 -0.56
N ASN A 288 -12.36 -29.40 -0.36
CA ASN A 288 -11.10 -29.83 -0.96
C ASN A 288 -11.43 -30.69 -2.20
N GLY A 289 -10.81 -30.35 -3.32
CA GLY A 289 -11.09 -31.04 -4.57
C GLY A 289 -10.05 -30.76 -5.65
N ILE A 290 -10.40 -31.16 -6.86
CA ILE A 290 -9.56 -31.04 -8.05
C ILE A 290 -10.31 -30.18 -9.05
N ILE A 291 -9.70 -29.05 -9.48
CA ILE A 291 -10.19 -28.27 -10.60
C ILE A 291 -9.88 -29.06 -11.86
N ASN A 292 -10.91 -29.42 -12.61
CA ASN A 292 -10.79 -30.21 -13.84
C ASN A 292 -11.31 -29.47 -15.08
N ARG A 293 -11.94 -28.30 -14.90
CA ARG A 293 -12.45 -27.47 -16.01
C ARG A 293 -12.50 -26.02 -15.59
N VAL A 294 -12.13 -25.16 -16.53
CA VAL A 294 -12.35 -23.71 -16.51
C VAL A 294 -13.31 -23.36 -17.62
N GLU A 295 -14.29 -22.52 -17.36
CA GLU A 295 -15.24 -22.04 -18.35
C GLU A 295 -15.22 -20.51 -18.35
N ILE A 296 -14.86 -19.95 -19.49
CA ILE A 296 -14.86 -18.50 -19.74
C ILE A 296 -15.79 -18.23 -20.92
N VAL A 297 -16.84 -17.48 -20.66
CA VAL A 297 -17.70 -16.92 -21.69
C VAL A 297 -17.47 -15.43 -21.68
N ASN A 298 -16.80 -14.92 -22.73
CA ASN A 298 -16.38 -13.53 -22.80
C ASN A 298 -17.49 -12.55 -22.44
N GLY A 299 -17.21 -11.68 -21.46
CA GLY A 299 -18.12 -10.67 -20.96
C GLY A 299 -19.27 -11.16 -20.07
N LEU A 300 -19.43 -12.50 -19.86
CA LEU A 300 -20.59 -13.05 -19.17
C LEU A 300 -20.23 -13.94 -17.98
N LYS A 301 -19.23 -14.84 -18.11
CA LYS A 301 -19.03 -15.90 -17.13
C LYS A 301 -17.58 -16.29 -16.97
N HIS A 302 -17.15 -16.41 -15.71
CA HIS A 302 -15.89 -17.01 -15.32
C HIS A 302 -16.18 -18.02 -14.21
N SER A 303 -16.12 -19.30 -14.54
CA SER A 303 -16.42 -20.39 -13.61
C SER A 303 -15.38 -21.46 -13.67
N ILE A 304 -15.15 -22.12 -12.55
CA ILE A 304 -14.35 -23.33 -12.45
C ILE A 304 -15.24 -24.49 -12.02
N TYR A 305 -14.81 -25.69 -12.33
CA TYR A 305 -15.48 -26.93 -11.92
C TYR A 305 -14.54 -27.72 -11.02
N ILE A 306 -15.01 -28.03 -9.80
CA ILE A 306 -14.24 -28.73 -8.77
C ILE A 306 -14.86 -30.09 -8.55
N GLN A 307 -14.08 -31.14 -8.80
CA GLN A 307 -14.46 -32.52 -8.50
C GLN A 307 -14.07 -32.88 -7.08
N THR A 308 -15.04 -33.39 -6.31
CA THR A 308 -14.86 -33.93 -4.96
C THR A 308 -15.50 -35.32 -4.90
N GLY A 309 -14.67 -36.36 -4.92
CA GLY A 309 -15.14 -37.72 -5.05
C GLY A 309 -15.94 -37.94 -6.36
N LYS A 310 -17.22 -38.30 -6.22
CA LYS A 310 -18.12 -38.52 -7.39
C LYS A 310 -18.94 -37.30 -7.77
N LYS A 311 -18.78 -36.15 -7.06
CA LYS A 311 -19.56 -34.93 -7.32
C LYS A 311 -18.67 -33.88 -7.95
N THR A 312 -19.24 -33.14 -8.90
CA THR A 312 -18.61 -31.96 -9.50
C THR A 312 -19.48 -30.74 -9.14
N TYR A 313 -18.84 -29.69 -8.68
CA TYR A 313 -19.48 -28.42 -8.35
C TYR A 313 -19.01 -27.34 -9.32
N SER A 314 -19.93 -26.57 -9.85
CA SER A 314 -19.64 -25.32 -10.53
C SER A 314 -19.41 -24.22 -9.49
N VAL A 315 -18.39 -23.38 -9.70
CA VAL A 315 -18.00 -22.31 -8.78
C VAL A 315 -17.89 -21.01 -9.57
N GLY A 316 -18.67 -20.03 -9.17
CA GLY A 316 -18.64 -18.69 -9.72
C GLY A 316 -18.11 -17.65 -8.73
N GLY A 317 -18.18 -16.36 -9.08
CA GLY A 317 -17.78 -15.25 -8.23
C GLY A 317 -18.66 -15.11 -6.97
N LYS A 318 -18.30 -14.18 -6.09
CA LYS A 318 -19.04 -13.90 -4.82
C LYS A 318 -20.54 -13.65 -5.02
N THR A 319 -20.93 -13.12 -6.18
CA THR A 319 -22.33 -12.81 -6.53
C THR A 319 -22.97 -13.87 -7.43
N ALA A 320 -22.31 -15.04 -7.59
CA ALA A 320 -22.82 -16.14 -8.42
C ALA A 320 -24.20 -16.61 -7.93
N ARG A 321 -25.13 -16.77 -8.90
CA ARG A 321 -26.48 -17.26 -8.66
C ARG A 321 -26.83 -18.54 -9.44
N GLU A 322 -26.07 -18.79 -10.51
CA GLU A 322 -26.27 -19.93 -11.42
C GLU A 322 -25.37 -21.11 -11.07
N GLU A 323 -24.21 -20.83 -10.44
CA GLU A 323 -23.29 -21.85 -10.00
C GLU A 323 -23.67 -22.44 -8.64
N ASP A 324 -23.20 -23.67 -8.39
CA ASP A 324 -23.45 -24.40 -7.13
C ASP A 324 -22.86 -23.71 -5.91
N ILE A 325 -21.72 -23.01 -6.09
CA ILE A 325 -20.97 -22.35 -5.03
C ILE A 325 -20.55 -20.95 -5.45
N ALA A 326 -20.84 -19.97 -4.60
CA ALA A 326 -20.32 -18.63 -4.72
C ALA A 326 -18.96 -18.56 -3.98
N MET A 327 -17.86 -18.28 -4.69
CA MET A 327 -16.51 -18.28 -4.16
C MET A 327 -16.26 -17.12 -3.18
N LYS A 328 -15.71 -17.44 -2.02
CA LYS A 328 -15.12 -16.48 -1.09
C LYS A 328 -13.62 -16.36 -1.36
N GLU A 329 -12.94 -17.48 -1.37
CA GLU A 329 -11.53 -17.62 -1.67
C GLU A 329 -11.20 -19.05 -2.09
N ILE A 330 -10.13 -19.21 -2.84
CA ILE A 330 -9.60 -20.51 -3.22
C ILE A 330 -8.07 -20.52 -3.17
N GLU A 331 -7.52 -21.51 -2.50
CA GLU A 331 -6.08 -21.78 -2.42
C GLU A 331 -5.72 -22.91 -3.39
N ILE A 332 -4.72 -22.69 -4.22
CA ILE A 332 -4.14 -23.71 -5.08
C ILE A 332 -3.10 -24.51 -4.28
N LEU A 333 -3.23 -25.82 -4.20
CA LEU A 333 -2.37 -26.67 -3.36
C LEU A 333 -1.23 -27.30 -4.15
N SER A 334 -1.43 -27.61 -5.41
CA SER A 334 -0.39 -28.16 -6.32
C SER A 334 -0.94 -28.32 -7.73
#